data_3d11ccbbb63e0c36f471ad0cc9a488f7
#
_entry.id   3d11ccbbb63e0c36f471ad0cc9a488f7
#
_cell.length_a   1.000
_cell.length_b   1.000
_cell.length_c   1.000
_cell.angle_alpha   90.00
_cell.angle_beta   90.00
_cell.angle_gamma   90.00
#
_symmetry.space_group_name_H-M   'P 1'
#
loop_
_entity.id
_entity.type
_entity.pdbx_description
1 polymer ?
#
loop_
_entity_poly.entity_id
_entity_poly.type
_entity_poly.pdbx_seq_one_letter_code
_entity_poly.pdbx_strand_id
1 'polypeptide(L)'
;MNIFQKCISLFIAVMTVFAAQAKNYEVASPSGDLRAVVSVTNSGTTLSVFAGETEVLAPSPISLTIKENNESRTKVLWGMNSKQPKVRRSFVDEMIPAPVYKRFQVKDRYNQMVLTSGKQGVVVRAYDDGIAYRMTYKSNIPYTVYNEQADFTFPADYPMYASYVKRGDDGDFESQYINSFENTYEHESITKFKSSRLLFLPVLVELPHGMKVCITEADLDNYPGMYLVGGGDTPVLASHFAPVPKTTVQGGHNMLQKFVTSREEYIARDANAQLPWRVIAVAG
;
A
#
# COMPACT_ATOMS: atom_id res chain seq x y z
N MET A 1 66.29 25.93 -30.34
CA MET A 1 64.98 25.65 -30.94
C MET A 1 64.35 24.60 -30.04
N ASN A 2 63.60 25.05 -29.03
CA ASN A 2 63.11 24.20 -27.94
C ASN A 2 61.65 23.86 -28.16
N ILE A 3 61.38 22.60 -28.29
CA ILE A 3 60.01 22.07 -28.35
C ILE A 3 59.59 21.70 -26.95
N PHE A 4 58.66 22.48 -26.38
CA PHE A 4 58.00 22.16 -25.11
C PHE A 4 56.90 21.14 -25.36
N GLN A 5 57.14 19.93 -24.90
CA GLN A 5 56.14 18.87 -24.85
C GLN A 5 55.27 19.09 -23.60
N LYS A 6 54.02 19.55 -23.76
CA LYS A 6 53.02 19.60 -22.71
C LYS A 6 52.40 18.22 -22.52
N CYS A 7 52.73 17.53 -21.45
CA CYS A 7 51.98 16.39 -20.97
C CYS A 7 50.64 16.85 -20.38
N ILE A 8 49.58 16.55 -21.07
CA ILE A 8 48.20 16.69 -20.54
C ILE A 8 47.88 15.40 -19.82
N SER A 9 47.95 15.41 -18.49
CA SER A 9 47.48 14.28 -17.64
C SER A 9 45.96 14.36 -17.59
N LEU A 10 45.31 13.39 -18.29
CA LEU A 10 43.89 13.20 -18.26
C LEU A 10 43.52 12.49 -16.92
N PHE A 11 43.06 13.22 -15.93
CA PHE A 11 42.49 12.66 -14.71
C PHE A 11 41.08 12.13 -15.04
N ILE A 12 40.97 10.84 -15.28
CA ILE A 12 39.68 10.14 -15.34
C ILE A 12 39.23 9.95 -13.91
N ALA A 13 38.35 10.82 -13.45
CA ALA A 13 37.61 10.62 -12.21
C ALA A 13 36.60 9.49 -12.45
N VAL A 14 36.97 8.27 -12.02
CA VAL A 14 36.03 7.16 -11.93
C VAL A 14 35.07 7.50 -10.78
N MET A 15 33.92 8.09 -11.11
CA MET A 15 32.79 8.15 -10.20
C MET A 15 32.29 6.70 -10.02
N THR A 16 32.73 6.04 -8.96
CA THR A 16 32.07 4.84 -8.46
C THR A 16 30.69 5.23 -7.96
N VAL A 17 29.69 5.09 -8.81
CA VAL A 17 28.29 5.12 -8.39
C VAL A 17 28.13 3.89 -7.46
N PHE A 18 28.15 4.12 -6.15
CA PHE A 18 27.69 3.14 -5.20
C PHE A 18 26.19 2.95 -5.47
N ALA A 19 25.83 2.06 -6.36
CA ALA A 19 24.47 1.57 -6.47
C ALA A 19 24.14 0.97 -5.09
N ALA A 20 23.27 1.64 -4.37
CA ALA A 20 22.75 1.15 -3.10
C ALA A 20 22.14 -0.23 -3.37
N GLN A 21 22.77 -1.27 -2.88
CA GLN A 21 22.37 -2.64 -3.18
C GLN A 21 21.03 -2.90 -2.52
N ALA A 22 19.98 -2.99 -3.35
CA ALA A 22 18.64 -3.39 -2.91
C ALA A 22 18.75 -4.78 -2.28
N LYS A 23 18.18 -4.96 -1.10
CA LYS A 23 18.05 -6.28 -0.50
C LYS A 23 16.62 -6.77 -0.65
N ASN A 24 16.47 -7.85 -1.39
CA ASN A 24 15.19 -8.46 -1.68
C ASN A 24 14.86 -9.58 -0.68
N TYR A 25 13.62 -9.58 -0.23
CA TYR A 25 13.04 -10.58 0.65
C TYR A 25 11.80 -11.14 -0.02
N GLU A 26 11.75 -12.45 -0.19
CA GLU A 26 10.76 -13.12 -1.00
C GLU A 26 9.93 -14.13 -0.19
N VAL A 27 8.63 -14.23 -0.53
CA VAL A 27 7.75 -15.29 -0.06
C VAL A 27 6.85 -15.73 -1.22
N ALA A 28 6.78 -17.06 -1.45
CA ALA A 28 5.91 -17.66 -2.45
C ALA A 28 4.67 -18.27 -1.79
N SER A 29 3.58 -18.42 -2.56
CA SER A 29 2.41 -19.19 -2.16
C SER A 29 2.74 -20.66 -1.92
N PRO A 30 1.88 -21.44 -1.24
CA PRO A 30 2.09 -22.88 -1.07
C PRO A 30 2.11 -23.68 -2.38
N SER A 31 1.42 -23.22 -3.44
CA SER A 31 1.51 -23.79 -4.79
C SER A 31 2.79 -23.38 -5.53
N GLY A 32 3.40 -22.23 -5.15
CA GLY A 32 4.50 -21.61 -5.86
C GLY A 32 4.09 -20.67 -7.00
N ASP A 33 2.79 -20.58 -7.32
CA ASP A 33 2.31 -19.81 -8.48
C ASP A 33 2.36 -18.30 -8.24
N LEU A 34 2.15 -17.85 -6.99
CA LEU A 34 2.25 -16.45 -6.61
C LEU A 34 3.49 -16.20 -5.75
N ARG A 35 4.09 -15.04 -5.96
CA ARG A 35 5.30 -14.63 -5.24
C ARG A 35 5.27 -13.13 -4.94
N ALA A 36 5.58 -12.77 -3.70
CA ALA A 36 5.78 -11.39 -3.28
C ALA A 36 7.24 -11.11 -2.97
N VAL A 37 7.74 -9.95 -3.40
CA VAL A 37 9.11 -9.48 -3.15
C VAL A 37 9.06 -8.13 -2.43
N VAL A 38 9.62 -8.06 -1.24
CA VAL A 38 9.85 -6.80 -0.52
C VAL A 38 11.29 -6.38 -0.74
N SER A 39 11.49 -5.25 -1.41
CA SER A 39 12.82 -4.67 -1.67
C SER A 39 13.08 -3.51 -0.72
N VAL A 40 14.13 -3.62 0.09
CA VAL A 40 14.57 -2.57 1.02
C VAL A 40 15.83 -1.92 0.47
N THR A 41 15.73 -0.63 0.18
CA THR A 41 16.79 0.20 -0.40
C THR A 41 17.08 1.42 0.47
N ASN A 42 18.10 2.21 0.11
CA ASN A 42 18.34 3.51 0.75
C ASN A 42 17.26 4.56 0.39
N SER A 43 16.56 4.38 -0.73
CA SER A 43 15.49 5.30 -1.18
C SER A 43 14.11 4.96 -0.62
N GLY A 44 13.93 3.77 -0.05
CA GLY A 44 12.66 3.33 0.53
C GLY A 44 12.44 1.83 0.37
N THR A 45 11.24 1.41 0.74
CA THR A 45 10.80 0.01 0.68
C THR A 45 9.68 -0.12 -0.34
N THR A 46 9.73 -1.15 -1.17
CA THR A 46 8.70 -1.46 -2.16
C THR A 46 8.24 -2.90 -2.05
N LEU A 47 7.01 -3.16 -2.48
CA LEU A 47 6.44 -4.49 -2.68
C LEU A 47 6.22 -4.71 -4.18
N SER A 48 6.66 -5.86 -4.69
CA SER A 48 6.30 -6.36 -6.03
C SER A 48 5.58 -7.70 -5.91
N VAL A 49 4.69 -8.00 -6.85
CA VAL A 49 3.94 -9.27 -6.91
C VAL A 49 4.09 -9.89 -8.28
N PHE A 50 4.28 -11.20 -8.32
CA PHE A 50 4.44 -12.00 -9.53
C PHE A 50 3.47 -13.19 -9.51
N ALA A 51 2.93 -13.52 -10.69
CA ALA A 51 2.21 -14.77 -10.95
C ALA A 51 3.01 -15.56 -12.01
N GLY A 52 3.71 -16.62 -11.59
CA GLY A 52 4.74 -17.25 -12.39
C GLY A 52 5.81 -16.22 -12.80
N GLU A 53 6.02 -16.06 -14.11
CA GLU A 53 6.93 -15.05 -14.69
C GLU A 53 6.26 -13.69 -14.95
N THR A 54 4.94 -13.59 -14.77
CA THR A 54 4.20 -12.34 -15.03
C THR A 54 4.29 -11.41 -13.83
N GLU A 55 4.81 -10.19 -14.05
CA GLU A 55 4.77 -9.14 -13.04
C GLU A 55 3.34 -8.60 -12.91
N VAL A 56 2.71 -8.84 -11.76
CA VAL A 56 1.34 -8.40 -11.41
C VAL A 56 1.35 -6.99 -10.86
N LEU A 57 2.28 -6.72 -9.94
CA LEU A 57 2.58 -5.39 -9.43
C LEU A 57 4.07 -5.12 -9.55
N ALA A 58 4.42 -4.03 -10.21
CA ALA A 58 5.76 -3.46 -10.24
C ALA A 58 6.14 -2.91 -8.85
N PRO A 59 7.39 -2.50 -8.61
CA PRO A 59 7.82 -1.97 -7.32
C PRO A 59 6.91 -0.85 -6.80
N SER A 60 6.05 -1.18 -5.86
CA SER A 60 5.01 -0.35 -5.26
C SER A 60 5.49 0.15 -3.89
N PRO A 61 5.62 1.47 -3.68
CA PRO A 61 6.13 2.01 -2.42
C PRO A 61 5.23 1.70 -1.23
N ILE A 62 5.86 1.33 -0.11
CA ILE A 62 5.19 1.11 1.17
C ILE A 62 5.94 1.85 2.28
N SER A 63 5.22 2.65 3.06
CA SER A 63 5.78 3.33 4.23
C SER A 63 4.69 3.75 5.22
N LEU A 64 5.09 4.08 6.45
CA LEU A 64 4.17 4.51 7.49
C LEU A 64 4.78 5.69 8.24
N THR A 65 4.05 6.80 8.32
CA THR A 65 4.45 7.99 9.09
C THR A 65 3.74 7.98 10.43
N ILE A 66 4.50 7.88 11.52
CA ILE A 66 3.97 7.83 12.88
C ILE A 66 4.64 8.85 13.80
N LYS A 67 4.01 9.06 14.96
CA LYS A 67 4.60 9.76 16.10
C LYS A 67 4.20 9.07 17.41
N GLU A 68 5.15 8.68 18.23
CA GLU A 68 4.88 8.23 19.61
C GLU A 68 4.51 9.44 20.49
N ASN A 69 3.62 9.25 21.46
CA ASN A 69 3.09 10.36 22.28
C ASN A 69 4.17 11.08 23.11
N ASN A 70 5.31 10.46 23.35
CA ASN A 70 6.47 11.05 24.02
C ASN A 70 7.47 11.72 23.08
N GLU A 71 7.21 11.74 21.76
CA GLU A 71 8.08 12.35 20.75
C GLU A 71 7.50 13.67 20.23
N SER A 72 8.35 14.61 19.87
CA SER A 72 7.95 15.89 19.27
C SER A 72 7.87 15.83 17.73
N ARG A 73 8.48 14.83 17.09
CA ARG A 73 8.58 14.71 15.65
C ARG A 73 8.01 13.40 15.15
N THR A 74 7.46 13.44 13.94
CA THR A 74 7.09 12.24 13.20
C THR A 74 8.32 11.50 12.70
N LYS A 75 8.18 10.19 12.48
CA LYS A 75 9.17 9.32 11.83
C LYS A 75 8.52 8.50 10.75
N VAL A 76 9.25 8.25 9.69
CA VAL A 76 8.81 7.40 8.57
C VAL A 76 9.43 6.01 8.75
N LEU A 77 8.57 5.02 8.92
CA LEU A 77 8.95 3.61 8.98
C LEU A 77 9.00 3.03 7.57
N TRP A 78 9.96 2.17 7.30
CA TRP A 78 10.19 1.58 5.98
C TRP A 78 10.45 2.59 4.86
N GLY A 79 10.72 3.85 5.21
CA GLY A 79 11.13 4.90 4.29
C GLY A 79 12.61 4.86 3.94
N MET A 80 13.17 6.01 3.57
CA MET A 80 14.58 6.15 3.22
C MET A 80 15.51 5.68 4.36
N ASN A 81 16.64 5.05 3.98
CA ASN A 81 17.67 4.54 4.89
C ASN A 81 17.18 3.53 5.93
N SER A 82 16.16 2.77 5.61
CA SER A 82 15.67 1.69 6.47
C SER A 82 16.77 0.63 6.67
N LYS A 83 16.96 0.22 7.93
CA LYS A 83 17.92 -0.83 8.26
C LYS A 83 17.45 -2.17 7.73
N GLN A 84 18.40 -3.03 7.34
CA GLN A 84 18.09 -4.39 6.92
C GLN A 84 17.34 -5.15 8.03
N PRO A 85 16.16 -5.72 7.72
CA PRO A 85 15.35 -6.42 8.71
C PRO A 85 15.87 -7.82 9.01
N LYS A 86 15.47 -8.32 10.18
CA LYS A 86 15.46 -9.75 10.48
C LYS A 86 14.24 -10.38 9.79
N VAL A 87 14.43 -11.61 9.30
CA VAL A 87 13.38 -12.35 8.57
C VAL A 87 12.95 -13.56 9.39
N ARG A 88 11.66 -13.76 9.54
CA ARG A 88 11.05 -15.00 10.03
C ARG A 88 10.05 -15.50 9.01
N ARG A 89 10.03 -16.81 8.75
CA ARG A 89 9.06 -17.47 7.87
C ARG A 89 8.26 -18.50 8.64
N SER A 90 7.01 -18.70 8.23
CA SER A 90 6.11 -19.73 8.76
C SER A 90 5.14 -20.17 7.66
N PHE A 91 4.56 -21.33 7.85
CA PHE A 91 3.51 -21.90 7.02
C PHE A 91 2.29 -22.19 7.89
N VAL A 92 1.09 -21.94 7.37
CA VAL A 92 -0.20 -22.24 7.98
C VAL A 92 -1.01 -23.05 6.99
N ASP A 93 -1.68 -24.09 7.46
CA ASP A 93 -2.65 -24.90 6.70
C ASP A 93 -3.70 -25.43 7.70
N GLU A 94 -4.78 -24.68 7.85
CA GLU A 94 -5.84 -25.01 8.80
C GLU A 94 -7.23 -24.71 8.25
N MET A 95 -8.26 -25.25 8.89
CA MET A 95 -9.65 -24.92 8.61
C MET A 95 -10.18 -24.00 9.70
N ILE A 96 -10.61 -22.79 9.33
CA ILE A 96 -11.17 -21.82 10.26
C ILE A 96 -12.71 -21.80 10.19
N PRO A 97 -13.42 -21.70 11.32
CA PRO A 97 -14.86 -21.55 11.32
C PRO A 97 -15.30 -20.23 10.67
N ALA A 98 -16.29 -20.28 9.80
CA ALA A 98 -16.87 -19.12 9.13
C ALA A 98 -18.41 -19.17 9.20
N PRO A 99 -19.01 -19.07 10.40
CA PRO A 99 -20.42 -19.40 10.64
C PRO A 99 -21.41 -18.46 9.94
N VAL A 100 -20.98 -17.27 9.57
CA VAL A 100 -21.82 -16.27 8.86
C VAL A 100 -21.54 -16.22 7.35
N TYR A 101 -20.68 -17.10 6.86
CA TYR A 101 -20.33 -17.19 5.44
C TYR A 101 -21.06 -18.35 4.76
N LYS A 102 -21.16 -18.32 3.42
CA LYS A 102 -21.80 -19.40 2.62
C LYS A 102 -21.17 -20.80 2.81
N ARG A 103 -19.96 -20.89 3.34
CA ARG A 103 -19.28 -22.12 3.74
C ARG A 103 -19.04 -22.06 5.24
N PHE A 104 -19.39 -23.11 5.97
CA PHE A 104 -19.24 -23.18 7.43
C PHE A 104 -17.78 -23.14 7.88
N GLN A 105 -16.87 -23.61 7.03
CA GLN A 105 -15.42 -23.57 7.25
C GLN A 105 -14.72 -23.05 5.99
N VAL A 106 -13.64 -22.30 6.18
CA VAL A 106 -12.77 -21.78 5.14
C VAL A 106 -11.36 -22.29 5.38
N LYS A 107 -10.69 -22.71 4.31
CA LYS A 107 -9.29 -23.11 4.37
C LYS A 107 -8.42 -21.86 4.49
N ASP A 108 -7.59 -21.81 5.54
CA ASP A 108 -6.57 -20.78 5.74
C ASP A 108 -5.20 -21.42 5.48
N ARG A 109 -4.70 -21.24 4.24
CA ARG A 109 -3.45 -21.88 3.79
C ARG A 109 -2.54 -20.87 3.11
N TYR A 110 -1.41 -20.56 3.74
CA TYR A 110 -0.46 -19.57 3.24
C TYR A 110 0.96 -19.78 3.76
N ASN A 111 1.93 -19.28 3.02
CA ASN A 111 3.26 -18.99 3.54
C ASN A 111 3.32 -17.55 4.05
N GLN A 112 3.98 -17.34 5.18
CA GLN A 112 4.14 -16.02 5.78
C GLN A 112 5.60 -15.65 5.92
N MET A 113 5.91 -14.41 5.59
CA MET A 113 7.19 -13.76 5.86
C MET A 113 6.97 -12.56 6.77
N VAL A 114 7.73 -12.48 7.85
CA VAL A 114 7.76 -11.33 8.77
C VAL A 114 9.13 -10.69 8.71
N LEU A 115 9.18 -9.45 8.27
CA LEU A 115 10.35 -8.59 8.29
C LEU A 115 10.29 -7.70 9.53
N THR A 116 11.37 -7.62 10.31
CA THR A 116 11.39 -6.81 11.54
C THR A 116 12.69 -6.01 11.65
N SER A 117 12.56 -4.70 11.87
CA SER A 117 13.68 -3.80 12.13
C SER A 117 13.35 -2.91 13.33
N GLY A 118 13.90 -3.23 14.51
CA GLY A 118 13.54 -2.59 15.77
C GLY A 118 12.05 -2.80 16.12
N LYS A 119 11.30 -1.71 16.32
CA LYS A 119 9.87 -1.73 16.63
C LYS A 119 8.98 -1.94 15.39
N GLN A 120 9.49 -1.66 14.20
CA GLN A 120 8.73 -1.72 12.94
C GLN A 120 8.78 -3.11 12.30
N GLY A 121 7.68 -3.50 11.66
CA GLY A 121 7.57 -4.76 10.94
C GLY A 121 6.72 -4.64 9.68
N VAL A 122 6.94 -5.57 8.75
CA VAL A 122 6.06 -5.87 7.62
C VAL A 122 5.76 -7.36 7.65
N VAL A 123 4.50 -7.71 7.62
CA VAL A 123 4.03 -9.10 7.50
C VAL A 123 3.48 -9.27 6.09
N VAL A 124 3.96 -10.27 5.38
CA VAL A 124 3.46 -10.65 4.05
C VAL A 124 2.97 -12.08 4.10
N ARG A 125 1.75 -12.32 3.67
CA ARG A 125 1.15 -13.64 3.46
C ARG A 125 0.97 -13.89 1.97
N ALA A 126 1.41 -15.04 1.52
CA ALA A 126 1.21 -15.51 0.15
C ALA A 126 0.26 -16.71 0.18
N TYR A 127 -0.95 -16.48 -0.29
CA TYR A 127 -1.98 -17.48 -0.56
C TYR A 127 -1.89 -17.96 -2.01
N ASP A 128 -2.55 -19.06 -2.36
CA ASP A 128 -2.56 -19.56 -3.75
C ASP A 128 -3.41 -18.69 -4.69
N ASP A 129 -4.23 -17.80 -4.14
CA ASP A 129 -5.13 -16.87 -4.86
C ASP A 129 -4.88 -15.39 -4.51
N GLY A 130 -3.79 -15.05 -3.83
CA GLY A 130 -3.49 -13.66 -3.53
C GLY A 130 -2.33 -13.44 -2.57
N ILE A 131 -1.92 -12.18 -2.52
CA ILE A 131 -0.92 -11.67 -1.58
C ILE A 131 -1.62 -10.68 -0.64
N ALA A 132 -1.33 -10.79 0.65
CA ALA A 132 -1.75 -9.80 1.62
C ALA A 132 -0.53 -9.30 2.40
N TYR A 133 -0.45 -7.98 2.64
CA TYR A 133 0.57 -7.44 3.53
C TYR A 133 -0.02 -6.44 4.51
N ARG A 134 0.63 -6.29 5.64
CA ARG A 134 0.36 -5.21 6.59
C ARG A 134 1.62 -4.74 7.28
N MET A 135 1.61 -3.49 7.69
CA MET A 135 2.65 -2.96 8.56
C MET A 135 2.33 -3.25 10.02
N THR A 136 3.37 -3.31 10.84
CA THR A 136 3.25 -3.48 12.27
C THR A 136 4.20 -2.52 12.99
N TYR A 137 3.76 -2.02 14.15
CA TYR A 137 4.61 -1.22 15.01
C TYR A 137 4.40 -1.63 16.46
N LYS A 138 5.44 -2.19 17.09
CA LYS A 138 5.38 -2.67 18.48
C LYS A 138 5.98 -1.62 19.41
N SER A 139 5.12 -0.96 20.16
CA SER A 139 5.52 0.00 21.20
C SER A 139 4.61 -0.13 22.42
N ASN A 140 5.18 0.07 23.61
CA ASN A 140 4.42 0.22 24.86
C ASN A 140 3.93 1.68 25.04
N ILE A 141 4.31 2.58 24.16
CA ILE A 141 3.91 3.97 24.14
C ILE A 141 2.85 4.11 23.04
N PRO A 142 1.68 4.67 23.35
CA PRO A 142 0.67 4.98 22.35
C PRO A 142 1.25 5.84 21.22
N TYR A 143 0.82 5.61 20.01
CA TYR A 143 1.30 6.35 18.85
C TYR A 143 0.17 6.74 17.92
N THR A 144 0.41 7.77 17.14
CA THR A 144 -0.50 8.33 16.15
C THR A 144 0.06 8.06 14.76
N VAL A 145 -0.79 7.65 13.84
CA VAL A 145 -0.46 7.45 12.42
C VAL A 145 -0.87 8.70 11.65
N TYR A 146 0.11 9.34 11.02
CA TYR A 146 -0.10 10.54 10.22
C TYR A 146 -0.37 10.22 8.76
N ASN A 147 0.27 9.18 8.22
CA ASN A 147 0.05 8.72 6.86
C ASN A 147 0.51 7.27 6.70
N GLU A 148 -0.13 6.55 5.80
CA GLU A 148 0.33 5.27 5.26
C GLU A 148 0.47 5.41 3.75
N GLN A 149 1.61 5.00 3.22
CA GLN A 149 1.80 4.82 1.79
C GLN A 149 1.63 3.34 1.47
N ALA A 150 0.60 3.04 0.69
CA ALA A 150 0.24 1.69 0.23
C ALA A 150 -0.16 1.80 -1.25
N ASP A 151 0.80 2.20 -2.08
CA ASP A 151 0.57 2.44 -3.50
C ASP A 151 0.62 1.13 -4.29
N PHE A 152 -0.06 1.10 -5.45
CA PHE A 152 -0.10 -0.04 -6.35
C PHE A 152 0.34 0.41 -7.74
N THR A 153 1.56 0.03 -8.13
CA THR A 153 2.14 0.34 -9.44
C THR A 153 1.95 -0.85 -10.35
N PHE A 154 1.35 -0.65 -11.49
CA PHE A 154 1.18 -1.69 -12.51
C PHE A 154 2.27 -1.59 -13.58
N PRO A 155 2.69 -2.73 -14.18
CA PRO A 155 3.74 -2.73 -15.23
C PRO A 155 3.34 -1.99 -16.52
N ALA A 156 2.03 -1.85 -16.78
CA ALA A 156 1.48 -1.15 -17.91
C ALA A 156 0.11 -0.54 -17.59
N ASP A 157 -0.40 0.28 -18.51
CA ASP A 157 -1.72 0.92 -18.39
C ASP A 157 -2.83 -0.07 -18.77
N TYR A 158 -3.28 -0.83 -17.79
CA TYR A 158 -4.31 -1.86 -17.93
C TYR A 158 -5.72 -1.31 -17.79
N PRO A 159 -6.74 -1.94 -18.43
CA PRO A 159 -8.15 -1.68 -18.12
C PRO A 159 -8.47 -2.01 -16.66
N MET A 160 -9.32 -1.20 -16.05
CA MET A 160 -9.70 -1.33 -14.66
C MET A 160 -11.18 -1.01 -14.45
N TYR A 161 -11.85 -1.80 -13.61
CA TYR A 161 -13.15 -1.47 -13.04
C TYR A 161 -12.92 -0.79 -11.69
N ALA A 162 -13.32 0.46 -11.60
CA ALA A 162 -13.27 1.23 -10.36
C ALA A 162 -14.46 2.20 -10.28
N SER A 163 -14.83 2.59 -9.09
CA SER A 163 -15.89 3.56 -8.87
C SER A 163 -15.39 4.75 -8.08
N TYR A 164 -15.68 5.95 -8.58
CA TYR A 164 -15.51 7.16 -7.81
C TYR A 164 -16.51 7.23 -6.64
N VAL A 165 -16.08 7.76 -5.51
CA VAL A 165 -16.94 7.88 -4.32
C VAL A 165 -18.12 8.84 -4.55
N LYS A 166 -17.97 9.81 -5.45
CA LYS A 166 -18.98 10.82 -5.75
C LYS A 166 -19.07 11.08 -7.26
N ARG A 167 -20.28 11.28 -7.77
CA ARG A 167 -20.50 11.74 -9.16
C ARG A 167 -20.08 13.18 -9.32
N GLY A 168 -19.53 13.51 -10.52
CA GLY A 168 -19.22 14.89 -10.90
C GLY A 168 -17.87 15.33 -10.34
N ASP A 169 -17.79 16.53 -9.93
CA ASP A 169 -16.64 17.39 -9.76
C ASP A 169 -15.36 16.83 -9.15
N ASP A 170 -14.26 17.36 -9.66
CA ASP A 170 -12.93 17.30 -9.08
C ASP A 170 -12.81 18.27 -7.89
N GLY A 171 -13.77 18.18 -6.95
CA GLY A 171 -13.76 18.96 -5.73
C GLY A 171 -12.59 18.57 -4.81
N ASP A 172 -12.40 19.34 -3.75
CA ASP A 172 -11.46 18.93 -2.72
C ASP A 172 -11.85 17.57 -2.13
N PHE A 173 -10.92 16.89 -1.53
CA PHE A 173 -11.15 15.58 -0.94
C PHE A 173 -12.15 15.63 0.21
N GLU A 174 -12.24 16.75 0.94
CA GLU A 174 -13.20 16.90 2.05
C GLU A 174 -14.64 16.73 1.56
N SER A 175 -14.99 17.33 0.43
CA SER A 175 -16.33 17.17 -0.15
C SER A 175 -16.61 15.75 -0.61
N GLN A 176 -15.58 14.96 -0.92
CA GLN A 176 -15.68 13.57 -1.40
C GLN A 176 -15.81 12.54 -0.27
N TYR A 177 -15.40 12.88 0.97
CA TYR A 177 -15.60 11.99 2.12
C TYR A 177 -17.08 11.86 2.52
N ILE A 178 -17.94 12.77 2.06
CA ILE A 178 -19.39 12.69 2.25
C ILE A 178 -20.02 12.00 1.04
N ASN A 179 -20.21 10.70 1.15
CA ASN A 179 -20.71 9.87 0.07
C ASN A 179 -21.49 8.64 0.60
N SER A 180 -22.22 7.96 -0.29
CA SER A 180 -23.00 6.76 0.02
C SER A 180 -22.40 5.47 -0.58
N PHE A 181 -21.29 5.55 -1.31
CA PHE A 181 -20.69 4.44 -2.06
C PHE A 181 -21.63 3.74 -3.05
N GLU A 182 -22.55 4.49 -3.66
CA GLU A 182 -23.61 3.96 -4.56
C GLU A 182 -23.36 4.30 -6.04
N ASN A 183 -22.16 4.74 -6.41
CA ASN A 183 -21.84 5.02 -7.80
C ASN A 183 -21.61 3.73 -8.60
N THR A 184 -21.87 3.80 -9.89
CA THR A 184 -21.54 2.74 -10.84
C THR A 184 -20.04 2.65 -11.06
N TYR A 185 -19.56 1.43 -11.35
CA TYR A 185 -18.19 1.23 -11.78
C TYR A 185 -17.97 1.77 -13.19
N GLU A 186 -16.85 2.45 -13.37
CA GLU A 186 -16.32 2.85 -14.67
C GLU A 186 -15.30 1.80 -15.14
N HIS A 187 -15.23 1.55 -16.45
CA HIS A 187 -14.28 0.62 -17.06
C HIS A 187 -13.39 1.39 -18.03
N GLU A 188 -12.22 1.77 -17.55
CA GLU A 188 -11.26 2.61 -18.27
C GLU A 188 -9.82 2.16 -17.94
N SER A 189 -8.82 2.63 -18.72
CA SER A 189 -7.41 2.44 -18.36
C SER A 189 -7.07 3.14 -17.03
N ILE A 190 -6.14 2.59 -16.26
CA ILE A 190 -5.69 3.13 -14.97
C ILE A 190 -5.35 4.62 -15.08
N THR A 191 -4.64 5.04 -16.13
CA THR A 191 -4.22 6.44 -16.32
C THR A 191 -5.37 7.40 -16.64
N LYS A 192 -6.57 6.90 -16.92
CA LYS A 192 -7.77 7.73 -17.12
C LYS A 192 -8.45 8.13 -15.83
N PHE A 193 -8.17 7.41 -14.74
CA PHE A 193 -8.69 7.76 -13.42
C PHE A 193 -7.92 8.96 -12.83
N LYS A 194 -8.67 9.96 -12.38
CA LYS A 194 -8.11 11.25 -11.97
C LYS A 194 -7.46 11.19 -10.58
N SER A 195 -6.35 11.91 -10.43
CA SER A 195 -5.67 12.08 -9.13
C SER A 195 -6.41 13.00 -8.16
N SER A 196 -7.36 13.80 -8.64
CA SER A 196 -8.21 14.70 -7.83
C SER A 196 -9.50 14.06 -7.34
N ARG A 197 -9.76 12.79 -7.69
CA ARG A 197 -10.99 12.08 -7.34
C ARG A 197 -10.71 10.78 -6.61
N LEU A 198 -11.42 10.58 -5.50
CA LEU A 198 -11.31 9.35 -4.69
C LEU A 198 -12.05 8.19 -5.34
N LEU A 199 -11.37 7.06 -5.42
CA LEU A 199 -11.92 5.75 -5.75
C LEU A 199 -12.12 4.96 -4.45
N PHE A 200 -13.20 4.20 -4.36
CA PHE A 200 -13.38 3.27 -3.23
C PHE A 200 -13.04 1.82 -3.62
N LEU A 201 -12.71 1.03 -2.63
CA LEU A 201 -12.40 -0.39 -2.80
C LEU A 201 -13.68 -1.24 -2.81
N PRO A 202 -13.66 -2.41 -3.51
CA PRO A 202 -12.54 -2.94 -4.27
C PRO A 202 -12.40 -2.31 -5.66
N VAL A 203 -11.19 -2.39 -6.24
CA VAL A 203 -10.96 -2.14 -7.66
C VAL A 203 -10.49 -3.43 -8.33
N LEU A 204 -10.82 -3.62 -9.61
CA LEU A 204 -10.47 -4.81 -10.37
C LEU A 204 -9.70 -4.41 -11.63
N VAL A 205 -8.46 -4.85 -11.77
CA VAL A 205 -7.58 -4.58 -12.91
C VAL A 205 -7.49 -5.82 -13.80
N GLU A 206 -7.57 -5.63 -15.11
CA GLU A 206 -7.50 -6.69 -16.11
C GLU A 206 -6.10 -6.76 -16.70
N LEU A 207 -5.35 -7.80 -16.37
CA LEU A 207 -4.03 -8.06 -16.90
C LEU A 207 -4.12 -8.93 -18.18
N PRO A 208 -3.03 -9.03 -18.96
CA PRO A 208 -2.96 -9.92 -20.12
C PRO A 208 -3.30 -11.38 -19.78
N HIS A 209 -3.68 -12.15 -20.81
CA HIS A 209 -4.02 -13.58 -20.70
C HIS A 209 -5.22 -13.91 -19.80
N GLY A 210 -6.13 -12.94 -19.61
CA GLY A 210 -7.35 -13.13 -18.81
C GLY A 210 -7.17 -12.99 -17.30
N MET A 211 -5.94 -12.76 -16.83
CA MET A 211 -5.66 -12.57 -15.42
C MET A 211 -6.38 -11.34 -14.85
N LYS A 212 -6.91 -11.44 -13.65
CA LYS A 212 -7.58 -10.37 -12.92
C LYS A 212 -6.89 -10.11 -11.60
N VAL A 213 -6.77 -8.86 -11.22
CA VAL A 213 -6.21 -8.42 -9.93
C VAL A 213 -7.23 -7.56 -9.21
N CYS A 214 -7.64 -8.00 -8.03
CA CYS A 214 -8.53 -7.24 -7.17
C CYS A 214 -7.75 -6.65 -6.00
N ILE A 215 -7.77 -5.32 -5.89
CA ILE A 215 -7.21 -4.61 -4.74
C ILE A 215 -8.31 -4.35 -3.73
N THR A 216 -8.09 -4.76 -2.49
CA THR A 216 -9.00 -4.53 -1.37
C THR A 216 -8.23 -4.47 -0.04
N GLU A 217 -8.94 -4.44 1.07
CA GLU A 217 -8.38 -4.38 2.42
C GLU A 217 -9.17 -5.26 3.38
N ALA A 218 -8.59 -5.57 4.54
CA ALA A 218 -9.23 -6.33 5.58
C ALA A 218 -8.71 -5.91 6.96
N ASP A 219 -9.46 -6.26 8.02
CA ASP A 219 -9.07 -6.03 9.42
C ASP A 219 -9.00 -4.53 9.76
N LEU A 220 -10.03 -3.77 9.38
CA LEU A 220 -10.17 -2.33 9.62
C LEU A 220 -10.62 -2.03 11.06
N ASP A 221 -9.83 -2.46 12.03
CA ASP A 221 -10.11 -2.16 13.43
C ASP A 221 -9.40 -0.86 13.86
N ASN A 222 -10.22 0.15 14.21
CA ASN A 222 -9.76 1.48 14.65
C ASN A 222 -8.79 2.17 13.65
N TYR A 223 -9.08 2.03 12.36
CA TYR A 223 -8.29 2.58 11.27
C TYR A 223 -9.19 3.01 10.10
N PRO A 224 -8.89 4.09 9.37
CA PRO A 224 -9.72 4.52 8.24
C PRO A 224 -9.63 3.53 7.08
N GLY A 225 -10.73 3.35 6.37
CA GLY A 225 -10.75 2.69 5.08
C GLY A 225 -9.88 3.43 4.06
N MET A 226 -9.21 2.67 3.20
CA MET A 226 -8.34 3.20 2.15
C MET A 226 -9.16 3.63 0.94
N TYR A 227 -8.95 4.86 0.48
CA TYR A 227 -9.28 5.30 -0.85
C TYR A 227 -8.07 5.15 -1.77
N LEU A 228 -8.32 5.14 -3.07
CA LEU A 228 -7.28 5.22 -4.09
C LEU A 228 -7.50 6.47 -4.95
N VAL A 229 -6.42 6.98 -5.55
CA VAL A 229 -6.44 8.02 -6.56
C VAL A 229 -5.57 7.62 -7.74
N GLY A 230 -5.92 8.06 -8.93
CA GLY A 230 -5.10 7.81 -10.13
C GLY A 230 -3.75 8.51 -10.05
N GLY A 231 -2.71 7.89 -10.60
CA GLY A 231 -1.34 8.41 -10.65
C GLY A 231 -1.06 9.40 -11.80
N GLY A 232 -2.10 9.95 -12.43
CA GLY A 232 -1.95 10.79 -13.62
C GLY A 232 -1.53 9.96 -14.85
N ASP A 233 -0.45 10.38 -15.53
CA ASP A 233 0.05 9.69 -16.74
C ASP A 233 0.81 8.38 -16.44
N THR A 234 0.84 7.94 -15.20
CA THR A 234 1.49 6.69 -14.80
C THR A 234 0.46 5.67 -14.31
N PRO A 235 0.66 4.36 -14.57
CA PRO A 235 -0.26 3.30 -14.16
C PRO A 235 -0.12 2.99 -12.66
N VAL A 236 -0.39 3.99 -11.82
CA VAL A 236 -0.30 3.93 -10.37
C VAL A 236 -1.66 4.23 -9.77
N LEU A 237 -2.03 3.46 -8.76
CA LEU A 237 -3.10 3.77 -7.83
C LEU A 237 -2.46 4.15 -6.49
N ALA A 238 -2.49 5.42 -6.16
CA ALA A 238 -1.93 5.91 -4.91
C ALA A 238 -2.95 5.83 -3.78
N SER A 239 -2.51 5.41 -2.61
CA SER A 239 -3.35 5.33 -1.42
C SER A 239 -3.70 6.71 -0.87
N HIS A 240 -4.93 6.85 -0.38
CA HIS A 240 -5.41 8.06 0.27
C HIS A 240 -6.29 7.72 1.48
N PHE A 241 -6.10 8.45 2.57
CA PHE A 241 -6.83 8.23 3.82
C PHE A 241 -7.47 9.52 4.32
N ALA A 242 -8.74 9.43 4.73
CA ALA A 242 -9.41 10.56 5.36
C ALA A 242 -8.81 10.80 6.77
N PRO A 243 -8.38 12.03 7.08
CA PRO A 243 -7.95 12.36 8.44
C PRO A 243 -9.09 12.25 9.46
N VAL A 244 -8.74 11.97 10.71
CA VAL A 244 -9.71 11.80 11.80
C VAL A 244 -10.56 13.06 11.98
N PRO A 245 -11.90 12.94 12.08
CA PRO A 245 -12.75 14.07 12.43
C PRO A 245 -12.38 14.69 13.78
N LYS A 246 -12.17 16.01 13.81
CA LYS A 246 -11.89 16.78 15.03
C LYS A 246 -13.14 17.36 15.62
N THR A 247 -13.93 18.03 14.80
CA THR A 247 -15.21 18.62 15.20
C THR A 247 -16.32 18.21 14.25
N THR A 248 -17.50 17.96 14.80
CA THR A 248 -18.67 17.59 14.03
C THR A 248 -19.89 18.39 14.47
N VAL A 249 -20.84 18.64 13.55
CA VAL A 249 -22.15 19.19 13.84
C VAL A 249 -23.23 18.19 13.46
N GLN A 250 -24.31 18.17 14.23
CA GLN A 250 -25.49 17.37 13.90
C GLN A 250 -26.28 18.05 12.78
N GLY A 251 -26.67 17.28 11.78
CA GLY A 251 -27.40 17.81 10.63
C GLY A 251 -27.83 16.71 9.67
N GLY A 252 -28.01 17.12 8.41
CA GLY A 252 -28.40 16.21 7.34
C GLY A 252 -29.88 15.84 7.38
N HIS A 253 -30.27 14.89 6.52
CA HIS A 253 -31.64 14.44 6.39
C HIS A 253 -32.15 13.84 7.72
N ASN A 254 -33.24 14.39 8.25
CA ASN A 254 -33.84 13.99 9.53
C ASN A 254 -32.87 14.00 10.72
N MET A 255 -31.81 14.80 10.70
CA MET A 255 -30.78 14.88 11.75
C MET A 255 -30.05 13.55 11.99
N LEU A 256 -30.02 12.66 11.02
CA LEU A 256 -29.37 11.36 11.13
C LEU A 256 -27.88 11.39 10.83
N GLN A 257 -27.39 12.48 10.22
CA GLN A 257 -26.00 12.61 9.81
C GLN A 257 -25.23 13.57 10.71
N LYS A 258 -23.94 13.29 10.88
CA LYS A 258 -22.99 14.24 11.44
C LYS A 258 -22.08 14.75 10.34
N PHE A 259 -22.00 16.05 10.17
CA PHE A 259 -21.05 16.69 9.26
C PHE A 259 -19.76 16.99 9.97
N VAL A 260 -18.64 16.62 9.38
CA VAL A 260 -17.30 17.00 9.86
C VAL A 260 -17.06 18.45 9.51
N THR A 261 -16.72 19.27 10.49
CA THR A 261 -16.43 20.71 10.31
C THR A 261 -14.94 21.02 10.39
N SER A 262 -14.15 20.14 11.00
CA SER A 262 -12.69 20.19 10.93
C SER A 262 -12.09 18.78 11.18
N ARG A 263 -10.86 18.60 10.73
CA ARG A 263 -10.13 17.35 10.88
C ARG A 263 -8.82 17.53 11.62
N GLU A 264 -8.31 16.46 12.17
CA GLU A 264 -6.97 16.37 12.72
C GLU A 264 -5.94 16.25 11.57
N GLU A 265 -4.65 16.39 11.90
CA GLU A 265 -3.55 16.19 10.93
C GLU A 265 -3.13 14.71 10.77
N TYR A 266 -3.86 13.78 11.39
CA TYR A 266 -3.54 12.35 11.44
C TYR A 266 -4.73 11.49 11.04
N ILE A 267 -4.43 10.27 10.58
CA ILE A 267 -5.43 9.32 10.06
C ILE A 267 -5.89 8.30 11.11
N ALA A 268 -5.07 8.00 12.12
CA ALA A 268 -5.45 7.12 13.22
C ALA A 268 -4.72 7.49 14.51
N ARG A 269 -5.41 7.35 15.65
CA ARG A 269 -4.85 7.56 16.98
C ARG A 269 -4.91 6.25 17.76
N ASP A 270 -3.92 6.04 18.63
CA ASP A 270 -3.82 4.83 19.47
C ASP A 270 -4.00 3.55 18.62
N ALA A 271 -3.36 3.57 17.44
CA ALA A 271 -3.46 2.48 16.50
C ALA A 271 -2.95 1.16 17.12
N ASN A 272 -3.61 0.07 16.78
CA ASN A 272 -3.20 -1.25 17.19
C ASN A 272 -1.80 -1.58 16.68
N ALA A 273 -1.08 -2.48 17.34
CA ALA A 273 0.25 -2.91 16.91
C ALA A 273 0.25 -3.56 15.52
N GLN A 274 -0.91 -3.97 15.03
CA GLN A 274 -1.13 -4.53 13.70
C GLN A 274 -2.12 -3.65 12.96
N LEU A 275 -1.67 -3.09 11.83
CA LEU A 275 -2.50 -2.26 10.97
C LEU A 275 -3.33 -3.14 10.01
N PRO A 276 -4.30 -2.58 9.27
CA PRO A 276 -5.09 -3.33 8.30
C PRO A 276 -4.26 -4.05 7.26
N TRP A 277 -4.82 -5.13 6.71
CA TRP A 277 -4.25 -5.82 5.56
C TRP A 277 -4.55 -5.06 4.28
N ARG A 278 -3.54 -4.94 3.42
CA ARG A 278 -3.67 -4.57 2.02
C ARG A 278 -3.66 -5.86 1.22
N VAL A 279 -4.72 -6.11 0.47
CA VAL A 279 -4.98 -7.40 -0.17
C VAL A 279 -4.92 -7.24 -1.69
N ILE A 280 -4.15 -8.10 -2.33
CA ILE A 280 -3.98 -8.21 -3.77
C ILE A 280 -4.44 -9.62 -4.14
N ALA A 281 -5.74 -9.80 -4.43
CA ALA A 281 -6.25 -11.09 -4.91
C ALA A 281 -5.96 -11.23 -6.41
N VAL A 282 -5.54 -12.42 -6.82
CA VAL A 282 -5.14 -12.73 -8.21
C VAL A 282 -5.92 -13.95 -8.68
N ALA A 283 -6.57 -13.83 -9.83
CA ALA A 283 -7.27 -14.92 -10.50
C ALA A 283 -6.91 -14.93 -11.99
N GLY A 284 -6.78 -16.11 -12.58
CA GLY A 284 -6.49 -16.33 -14.00
C GLY A 284 -7.29 -17.47 -14.57
#